data_0459ab444e39c61b469542024a48437a
#
_entry.id   0459ab444e39c61b469542024a48437a
#
_cell.length_a   1.000
_cell.length_b   1.000
_cell.length_c   1.000
_cell.angle_alpha   90.00
_cell.angle_beta   90.00
_cell.angle_gamma   90.00
#
_symmetry.space_group_name_H-M   'P 1'
#
loop_
_entity.id
_entity.type
_entity.pdbx_description
1 polymer ?
#
loop_
_entity_poly.entity_id
_entity_poly.type
_entity_poly.pdbx_seq_one_letter_code
_entity_poly.pdbx_strand_id
1 'polypeptide(L)'
;PHSWKACTIGQSLALGFREDNEEARSDLMASLSKANELNDNDWNALRIIAEAHLTLQDFEGAMVYANKAYNSNPNHPFVLWIYGRILLRYGNLESGIKILEQLYEREPIPMSDINADRMNRELFLAYYLDKDYKKCEKTFNKINECTFREWLINIDIKIKQNKDYAQDSWFISGVERFNNLDTEKEISLFLLNDKFITNELKNLSQKVFA
;
A
#
# COMPACT_ATOMS: atom_id res chain seq x y z
N PRO A 1 12.62 -20.95 3.47
CA PRO A 1 12.25 -20.72 4.89
C PRO A 1 12.49 -19.27 5.34
N HIS A 2 13.68 -18.67 5.04
CA HIS A 2 14.04 -17.34 5.54
C HIS A 2 13.21 -16.20 4.93
N SER A 3 12.87 -16.27 3.65
CA SER A 3 11.96 -15.31 2.99
C SER A 3 10.56 -15.33 3.65
N TRP A 4 10.03 -16.51 3.97
CA TRP A 4 8.75 -16.61 4.68
C TRP A 4 8.82 -16.09 6.11
N LYS A 5 9.93 -16.29 6.82
CA LYS A 5 10.14 -15.68 8.14
C LYS A 5 10.12 -14.16 8.03
N ALA A 6 10.83 -13.59 7.05
CA ALA A 6 10.80 -12.15 6.78
C ALA A 6 9.40 -11.66 6.44
N CYS A 7 8.65 -12.40 5.59
CA CYS A 7 7.26 -12.09 5.28
C CYS A 7 6.38 -12.02 6.53
N THR A 8 6.46 -13.04 7.40
CA THR A 8 5.67 -13.10 8.64
C THR A 8 6.00 -11.94 9.58
N ILE A 9 7.29 -11.61 9.74
CA ILE A 9 7.71 -10.46 10.56
C ILE A 9 7.18 -9.17 9.95
N GLY A 10 7.40 -8.94 8.63
CA GLY A 10 6.94 -7.75 7.95
C GLY A 10 5.42 -7.57 8.01
N GLN A 11 4.66 -8.63 7.80
CA GLN A 11 3.19 -8.59 7.93
C GLN A 11 2.75 -8.32 9.37
N SER A 12 3.40 -8.92 10.37
CA SER A 12 3.06 -8.68 11.77
C SER A 12 3.31 -7.24 12.21
N LEU A 13 4.36 -6.59 11.67
CA LEU A 13 4.61 -5.16 11.85
C LEU A 13 3.55 -4.31 11.14
N ALA A 14 3.28 -4.60 9.88
CA ALA A 14 2.30 -3.85 9.07
C ALA A 14 0.85 -3.94 9.62
N LEU A 15 0.50 -5.06 10.26
CA LEU A 15 -0.82 -5.30 10.85
C LEU A 15 -0.90 -4.92 12.34
N GLY A 16 0.21 -4.46 12.93
CA GLY A 16 0.25 -4.08 14.34
C GLY A 16 0.22 -5.24 15.35
N PHE A 17 0.41 -6.49 14.89
CA PHE A 17 0.51 -7.66 15.77
C PHE A 17 1.86 -7.77 16.50
N ARG A 18 2.87 -7.11 15.98
CA ARG A 18 4.19 -6.93 16.60
C ARG A 18 4.47 -5.45 16.70
N GLU A 19 5.03 -5.02 17.83
CA GLU A 19 5.47 -3.66 18.02
C GLU A 19 6.59 -3.31 17.04
N ASP A 20 6.49 -2.16 16.38
CA ASP A 20 7.52 -1.64 15.48
C ASP A 20 8.63 -0.99 16.32
N ASN A 21 9.61 -1.78 16.69
CA ASN A 21 10.77 -1.37 17.45
C ASN A 21 12.07 -1.85 16.76
N GLU A 22 13.21 -1.42 17.32
CA GLU A 22 14.52 -1.70 16.73
C GLU A 22 14.84 -3.21 16.68
N GLU A 23 14.40 -3.99 17.66
CA GLU A 23 14.57 -5.46 17.68
C GLU A 23 13.80 -6.11 16.54
N ALA A 24 12.52 -5.76 16.36
CA ALA A 24 11.68 -6.31 15.30
C ALA A 24 12.21 -5.96 13.90
N ARG A 25 12.69 -4.74 13.70
CA ARG A 25 13.33 -4.30 12.46
C ARG A 25 14.65 -5.04 12.21
N SER A 26 15.47 -5.24 13.25
CA SER A 26 16.72 -6.00 13.16
C SER A 26 16.46 -7.46 12.79
N ASP A 27 15.48 -8.12 13.40
CA ASP A 27 15.05 -9.49 13.06
C ASP A 27 14.60 -9.62 11.60
N LEU A 28 13.85 -8.63 11.13
CA LEU A 28 13.41 -8.57 9.73
C LEU A 28 14.62 -8.46 8.80
N MET A 29 15.53 -7.52 9.06
CA MET A 29 16.74 -7.33 8.26
C MET A 29 17.65 -8.56 8.25
N ALA A 30 17.86 -9.21 9.39
CA ALA A 30 18.64 -10.44 9.47
C ALA A 30 18.02 -11.57 8.63
N SER A 31 16.68 -11.70 8.68
CA SER A 31 15.94 -12.70 7.90
C SER A 31 16.01 -12.40 6.39
N LEU A 32 15.96 -11.12 6.01
CA LEU A 32 16.12 -10.67 4.62
C LEU A 32 17.52 -10.93 4.09
N SER A 33 18.56 -10.58 4.85
CA SER A 33 19.96 -10.85 4.48
C SER A 33 20.16 -12.33 4.21
N LYS A 34 19.69 -13.18 5.11
CA LYS A 34 19.79 -14.64 4.95
C LYS A 34 18.98 -15.19 3.79
N ALA A 35 17.80 -14.65 3.54
CA ALA A 35 17.00 -15.01 2.37
C ALA A 35 17.72 -14.66 1.06
N ASN A 36 18.35 -13.49 1.02
CA ASN A 36 19.10 -13.03 -0.15
C ASN A 36 20.34 -13.88 -0.43
N GLU A 37 21.10 -14.25 0.61
CA GLU A 37 22.26 -15.13 0.47
C GLU A 37 21.91 -16.53 -0.11
N LEU A 38 20.70 -17.04 0.19
CA LEU A 38 20.30 -18.40 -0.15
C LEU A 38 19.49 -18.54 -1.45
N ASN A 39 18.95 -17.45 -2.01
CA ASN A 39 17.97 -17.50 -3.09
C ASN A 39 18.12 -16.35 -4.10
N ASP A 40 19.25 -16.28 -4.78
CA ASP A 40 19.55 -15.17 -5.70
C ASP A 40 18.57 -14.98 -6.86
N ASN A 41 17.84 -16.02 -7.29
CA ASN A 41 17.01 -15.99 -8.50
C ASN A 41 15.58 -16.54 -8.34
N ASP A 42 15.15 -16.94 -7.14
CA ASP A 42 13.76 -17.35 -6.93
C ASP A 42 12.86 -16.11 -6.87
N TRP A 43 12.04 -15.94 -7.92
CA TRP A 43 11.12 -14.82 -8.04
C TRP A 43 10.23 -14.66 -6.82
N ASN A 44 9.83 -15.74 -6.17
CA ASN A 44 8.96 -15.71 -4.99
C ASN A 44 9.71 -15.19 -3.76
N ALA A 45 10.97 -15.59 -3.57
CA ALA A 45 11.82 -15.04 -2.53
C ALA A 45 12.10 -13.54 -2.80
N LEU A 46 12.44 -13.18 -4.03
CA LEU A 46 12.72 -11.80 -4.43
C LEU A 46 11.52 -10.86 -4.20
N ARG A 47 10.30 -11.28 -4.57
CA ARG A 47 9.10 -10.47 -4.31
C ARG A 47 8.83 -10.28 -2.82
N ILE A 48 9.06 -11.32 -1.98
CA ILE A 48 8.89 -11.24 -0.53
C ILE A 48 9.92 -10.27 0.08
N ILE A 49 11.17 -10.33 -0.39
CA ILE A 49 12.22 -9.40 0.02
C ILE A 49 11.82 -7.97 -0.35
N ALA A 50 11.32 -7.75 -1.57
CA ALA A 50 10.85 -6.45 -2.02
C ALA A 50 9.72 -5.90 -1.12
N GLU A 51 8.75 -6.73 -0.76
CA GLU A 51 7.63 -6.34 0.12
C GLU A 51 8.13 -5.98 1.54
N ALA A 52 9.10 -6.69 2.06
CA ALA A 52 9.67 -6.40 3.37
C ALA A 52 10.49 -5.09 3.37
N HIS A 53 11.27 -4.80 2.32
CA HIS A 53 11.90 -3.48 2.13
C HIS A 53 10.86 -2.36 2.07
N LEU A 54 9.74 -2.59 1.36
CA LEU A 54 8.64 -1.63 1.31
C LEU A 54 8.05 -1.36 2.71
N THR A 55 7.84 -2.40 3.52
CA THR A 55 7.36 -2.27 4.91
C THR A 55 8.33 -1.45 5.78
N LEU A 56 9.63 -1.60 5.56
CA LEU A 56 10.67 -0.81 6.22
C LEU A 56 10.81 0.61 5.66
N GLN A 57 10.02 0.99 4.65
CA GLN A 57 10.12 2.25 3.93
C GLN A 57 11.47 2.45 3.21
N ASP A 58 12.19 1.35 2.96
CA ASP A 58 13.36 1.34 2.08
C ASP A 58 12.88 1.17 0.63
N PHE A 59 12.47 2.27 0.02
CA PHE A 59 11.90 2.28 -1.33
C PHE A 59 12.93 1.91 -2.40
N GLU A 60 14.20 2.24 -2.21
CA GLU A 60 15.29 1.86 -3.12
C GLU A 60 15.52 0.35 -3.11
N GLY A 61 15.69 -0.23 -1.94
CA GLY A 61 15.82 -1.68 -1.77
C GLY A 61 14.59 -2.42 -2.31
N ALA A 62 13.39 -1.94 -2.01
CA ALA A 62 12.15 -2.50 -2.54
C ALA A 62 12.15 -2.54 -4.07
N MET A 63 12.55 -1.43 -4.74
CA MET A 63 12.60 -1.36 -6.20
C MET A 63 13.64 -2.31 -6.81
N VAL A 64 14.83 -2.42 -6.20
CA VAL A 64 15.87 -3.35 -6.67
C VAL A 64 15.35 -4.79 -6.72
N TYR A 65 14.75 -5.26 -5.62
CA TYR A 65 14.25 -6.64 -5.54
C TYR A 65 12.96 -6.87 -6.34
N ALA A 66 12.09 -5.87 -6.44
CA ALA A 66 10.91 -5.94 -7.27
C ALA A 66 11.26 -6.06 -8.77
N ASN A 67 12.25 -5.31 -9.25
CA ASN A 67 12.77 -5.44 -10.62
C ASN A 67 13.34 -6.85 -10.88
N LYS A 68 14.13 -7.40 -9.95
CA LYS A 68 14.67 -8.76 -10.08
C LYS A 68 13.52 -9.79 -10.15
N ALA A 69 12.51 -9.68 -9.28
CA ALA A 69 11.36 -10.57 -9.29
C ALA A 69 10.55 -10.46 -10.59
N TYR A 70 10.31 -9.24 -11.07
CA TYR A 70 9.61 -8.97 -12.32
C TYR A 70 10.37 -9.53 -13.53
N ASN A 71 11.68 -9.34 -13.61
CA ASN A 71 12.50 -9.89 -14.69
C ASN A 71 12.53 -11.43 -14.69
N SER A 72 12.43 -12.05 -13.50
CA SER A 72 12.41 -13.50 -13.36
C SER A 72 11.05 -14.12 -13.71
N ASN A 73 9.92 -13.46 -13.35
CA ASN A 73 8.58 -13.96 -13.64
C ASN A 73 7.56 -12.82 -13.87
N PRO A 74 7.59 -12.16 -15.05
CA PRO A 74 6.81 -10.93 -15.31
C PRO A 74 5.31 -11.14 -15.44
N ASN A 75 4.84 -12.38 -15.50
CA ASN A 75 3.42 -12.69 -15.69
C ASN A 75 2.74 -13.23 -14.43
N HIS A 76 3.49 -13.43 -13.34
CA HIS A 76 2.91 -14.00 -12.13
C HIS A 76 2.13 -12.92 -11.34
N PRO A 77 0.85 -13.17 -10.96
CA PRO A 77 -0.01 -12.17 -10.32
C PRO A 77 0.61 -11.52 -9.08
N PHE A 78 1.23 -12.31 -8.20
CA PHE A 78 1.89 -11.77 -7.00
C PHE A 78 3.11 -10.90 -7.32
N VAL A 79 3.84 -11.19 -8.40
CA VAL A 79 4.95 -10.35 -8.83
C VAL A 79 4.43 -9.03 -9.37
N LEU A 80 3.42 -9.07 -10.25
CA LEU A 80 2.76 -7.87 -10.78
C LEU A 80 2.17 -7.01 -9.66
N TRP A 81 1.53 -7.65 -8.67
CA TRP A 81 0.96 -6.97 -7.51
C TRP A 81 2.02 -6.17 -6.72
N ILE A 82 3.09 -6.84 -6.33
CA ILE A 82 4.18 -6.19 -5.55
C ILE A 82 4.91 -5.16 -6.40
N TYR A 83 5.21 -5.47 -7.66
CA TYR A 83 5.91 -4.57 -8.55
C TYR A 83 5.11 -3.28 -8.82
N GLY A 84 3.82 -3.40 -9.14
CA GLY A 84 2.95 -2.24 -9.35
C GLY A 84 2.86 -1.35 -8.10
N ARG A 85 2.68 -1.94 -6.93
CA ARG A 85 2.64 -1.22 -5.64
C ARG A 85 3.95 -0.48 -5.34
N ILE A 86 5.09 -1.09 -5.61
CA ILE A 86 6.40 -0.48 -5.37
C ILE A 86 6.66 0.65 -6.36
N LEU A 87 6.33 0.46 -7.64
CA LEU A 87 6.42 1.52 -8.66
C LEU A 87 5.67 2.77 -8.26
N LEU A 88 4.42 2.64 -7.76
CA LEU A 88 3.64 3.78 -7.28
C LEU A 88 4.35 4.55 -6.16
N ARG A 89 4.89 3.85 -5.20
CA ARG A 89 5.52 4.43 -4.02
C ARG A 89 6.93 4.97 -4.30
N TYR A 90 7.58 4.40 -5.28
CA TYR A 90 8.87 4.88 -5.78
C TYR A 90 8.73 6.15 -6.64
N GLY A 91 7.51 6.46 -7.10
CA GLY A 91 7.20 7.66 -7.89
C GLY A 91 7.04 7.40 -9.38
N ASN A 92 7.12 6.16 -9.85
CA ASN A 92 6.82 5.81 -11.25
C ASN A 92 5.33 5.49 -11.41
N LEU A 93 4.51 6.54 -11.34
CA LEU A 93 3.04 6.42 -11.28
C LEU A 93 2.48 5.75 -12.54
N GLU A 94 2.86 6.21 -13.73
CA GLU A 94 2.35 5.69 -15.00
C GLU A 94 2.55 4.17 -15.13
N SER A 95 3.78 3.70 -14.89
CA SER A 95 4.08 2.28 -14.96
C SER A 95 3.37 1.49 -13.87
N GLY A 96 3.29 2.02 -12.66
CA GLY A 96 2.61 1.38 -11.54
C GLY A 96 1.11 1.21 -11.79
N ILE A 97 0.45 2.27 -12.28
CA ILE A 97 -0.98 2.23 -12.67
C ILE A 97 -1.20 1.18 -13.76
N LYS A 98 -0.40 1.22 -14.83
CA LYS A 98 -0.49 0.28 -15.94
C LYS A 98 -0.38 -1.17 -15.49
N ILE A 99 0.58 -1.48 -14.63
CA ILE A 99 0.78 -2.85 -14.10
C ILE A 99 -0.41 -3.30 -13.25
N LEU A 100 -0.93 -2.42 -12.38
CA LEU A 100 -2.09 -2.77 -11.55
C LEU A 100 -3.38 -2.88 -12.36
N GLU A 101 -3.60 -2.04 -13.38
CA GLU A 101 -4.73 -2.16 -14.30
C GLU A 101 -4.65 -3.48 -15.09
N GLN A 102 -3.49 -3.83 -15.62
CA GLN A 102 -3.27 -5.12 -16.31
C GLN A 102 -3.55 -6.32 -15.40
N LEU A 103 -3.12 -6.26 -14.14
CA LEU A 103 -3.41 -7.31 -13.18
C LEU A 103 -4.91 -7.43 -12.92
N TYR A 104 -5.60 -6.30 -12.74
CA TYR A 104 -7.05 -6.26 -12.52
C TYR A 104 -7.84 -6.85 -13.71
N GLU A 105 -7.39 -6.61 -14.93
CA GLU A 105 -8.03 -7.16 -16.13
C GLU A 105 -7.79 -8.66 -16.31
N ARG A 106 -6.59 -9.15 -15.96
CA ARG A 106 -6.22 -10.56 -16.13
C ARG A 106 -6.78 -11.47 -15.04
N GLU A 107 -6.93 -10.96 -13.83
CA GLU A 107 -7.37 -11.69 -12.66
C GLU A 107 -8.62 -11.06 -12.06
N PRO A 108 -9.76 -11.09 -12.77
CA PRO A 108 -11.01 -10.51 -12.26
C PRO A 108 -11.53 -11.24 -11.01
N ILE A 109 -11.10 -12.49 -10.77
CA ILE A 109 -11.32 -13.25 -9.54
C ILE A 109 -9.97 -13.44 -8.88
N PRO A 110 -9.60 -12.58 -7.96
CA PRO A 110 -8.26 -12.58 -7.39
C PRO A 110 -8.01 -13.84 -6.55
N MET A 111 -6.75 -14.25 -6.51
CA MET A 111 -6.27 -15.21 -5.52
C MET A 111 -6.62 -14.71 -4.11
N SER A 112 -6.82 -15.62 -3.15
CA SER A 112 -7.36 -15.33 -1.82
C SER A 112 -6.73 -14.12 -1.10
N ASP A 113 -5.44 -13.86 -1.34
CA ASP A 113 -4.70 -12.77 -0.69
C ASP A 113 -4.75 -11.44 -1.47
N ILE A 114 -5.09 -11.49 -2.76
CA ILE A 114 -5.29 -10.31 -3.61
C ILE A 114 -6.76 -10.29 -3.99
N ASN A 115 -7.63 -9.95 -3.04
CA ASN A 115 -9.06 -9.85 -3.34
C ASN A 115 -9.39 -8.54 -4.08
N ALA A 116 -10.56 -8.51 -4.70
CA ALA A 116 -11.02 -7.37 -5.48
C ALA A 116 -10.97 -6.06 -4.67
N ASP A 117 -11.24 -6.14 -3.38
CA ASP A 117 -11.24 -4.99 -2.49
C ASP A 117 -9.82 -4.42 -2.28
N ARG A 118 -8.84 -5.28 -2.04
CA ARG A 118 -7.43 -4.85 -1.95
C ARG A 118 -6.93 -4.22 -3.26
N MET A 119 -7.33 -4.79 -4.41
CA MET A 119 -6.98 -4.23 -5.72
C MET A 119 -7.64 -2.87 -5.94
N ASN A 120 -8.92 -2.73 -5.61
CA ASN A 120 -9.62 -1.45 -5.71
C ASN A 120 -8.98 -0.39 -4.80
N ARG A 121 -8.56 -0.76 -3.59
CA ARG A 121 -7.87 0.16 -2.67
C ARG A 121 -6.51 0.63 -3.20
N GLU A 122 -5.72 -0.25 -3.80
CA GLU A 122 -4.43 0.16 -4.40
C GLU A 122 -4.63 0.98 -5.68
N LEU A 123 -5.60 0.64 -6.53
CA LEU A 123 -5.93 1.46 -7.71
C LEU A 123 -6.49 2.84 -7.30
N PHE A 124 -7.30 2.90 -6.24
CA PHE A 124 -7.78 4.17 -5.69
C PHE A 124 -6.61 5.06 -5.26
N LEU A 125 -5.64 4.51 -4.52
CA LEU A 125 -4.43 5.24 -4.16
C LEU A 125 -3.63 5.67 -5.39
N ALA A 126 -3.48 4.79 -6.38
CA ALA A 126 -2.75 5.08 -7.61
C ALA A 126 -3.36 6.28 -8.37
N TYR A 127 -4.67 6.28 -8.54
CA TYR A 127 -5.38 7.39 -9.20
C TYR A 127 -5.37 8.68 -8.37
N TYR A 128 -5.36 8.58 -7.03
CA TYR A 128 -5.19 9.75 -6.18
C TYR A 128 -3.82 10.41 -6.37
N LEU A 129 -2.75 9.62 -6.40
CA LEU A 129 -1.39 10.11 -6.65
C LEU A 129 -1.26 10.72 -8.04
N ASP A 130 -1.95 10.16 -9.04
CA ASP A 130 -2.02 10.67 -10.42
C ASP A 130 -3.00 11.85 -10.58
N LYS A 131 -3.74 12.22 -9.53
CA LYS A 131 -4.76 13.27 -9.51
C LYS A 131 -5.94 13.01 -10.46
N ASP A 132 -6.15 11.77 -10.90
CA ASP A 132 -7.36 11.36 -11.64
C ASP A 132 -8.52 11.12 -10.67
N TYR A 133 -9.06 12.21 -10.14
CA TYR A 133 -10.15 12.15 -9.16
C TYR A 133 -11.43 11.51 -9.72
N LYS A 134 -11.63 11.52 -11.04
CA LYS A 134 -12.76 10.84 -11.67
C LYS A 134 -12.64 9.32 -11.58
N LYS A 135 -11.43 8.77 -11.80
CA LYS A 135 -11.17 7.35 -11.58
C LYS A 135 -11.22 7.01 -10.08
N CYS A 136 -10.75 7.92 -9.20
CA CYS A 136 -10.86 7.74 -7.75
C CYS A 136 -12.32 7.52 -7.34
N GLU A 137 -13.25 8.39 -7.71
CA GLU A 137 -14.68 8.26 -7.35
C GLU A 137 -15.28 6.93 -7.83
N LYS A 138 -15.00 6.54 -9.08
CA LYS A 138 -15.47 5.26 -9.61
C LYS A 138 -14.92 4.06 -8.85
N THR A 139 -13.66 4.14 -8.44
CA THR A 139 -12.97 3.05 -7.73
C THR A 139 -13.39 2.99 -6.27
N PHE A 140 -13.56 4.15 -5.60
CA PHE A 140 -14.05 4.23 -4.23
C PHE A 140 -15.41 3.52 -4.06
N ASN A 141 -16.31 3.71 -5.00
CA ASN A 141 -17.64 3.06 -5.00
C ASN A 141 -17.59 1.52 -5.16
N LYS A 142 -16.43 0.95 -5.50
CA LYS A 142 -16.21 -0.49 -5.59
C LYS A 142 -15.55 -1.08 -4.35
N ILE A 143 -15.14 -0.24 -3.39
CA ILE A 143 -14.51 -0.66 -2.15
C ILE A 143 -15.59 -1.05 -1.16
N ASN A 144 -15.62 -2.31 -0.74
CA ASN A 144 -16.58 -2.81 0.24
C ASN A 144 -16.13 -2.50 1.67
N GLU A 145 -14.85 -2.67 1.95
CA GLU A 145 -14.24 -2.40 3.26
C GLU A 145 -13.32 -1.18 3.16
N CYS A 146 -13.89 0.00 3.37
CA CYS A 146 -13.14 1.24 3.45
C CYS A 146 -12.28 1.25 4.72
N THR A 147 -10.97 1.40 4.58
CA THR A 147 -10.05 1.63 5.70
C THR A 147 -9.85 3.11 5.95
N PHE A 148 -9.14 3.45 7.03
CA PHE A 148 -8.80 4.85 7.35
C PHE A 148 -8.11 5.56 6.18
N ARG A 149 -7.25 4.86 5.44
CA ARG A 149 -6.54 5.41 4.27
C ARG A 149 -7.51 5.91 3.21
N GLU A 150 -8.40 5.05 2.74
CA GLU A 150 -9.34 5.38 1.66
C GLU A 150 -10.33 6.46 2.12
N TRP A 151 -10.77 6.39 3.37
CA TRP A 151 -11.66 7.37 3.95
C TRP A 151 -11.02 8.77 3.98
N LEU A 152 -9.80 8.87 4.52
CA LEU A 152 -9.08 10.16 4.62
C LEU A 152 -8.76 10.74 3.25
N ILE A 153 -8.28 9.90 2.32
CA ILE A 153 -8.00 10.32 0.94
C ILE A 153 -9.28 10.79 0.24
N ASN A 154 -10.41 10.14 0.45
CA ASN A 154 -11.67 10.56 -0.17
C ASN A 154 -12.12 11.93 0.35
N ILE A 155 -11.91 12.25 1.63
CA ILE A 155 -12.14 13.59 2.18
C ILE A 155 -11.26 14.61 1.46
N ASP A 156 -9.96 14.33 1.31
CA ASP A 156 -9.03 15.22 0.62
C ASP A 156 -9.45 15.48 -0.84
N ILE A 157 -9.91 14.44 -1.55
CA ILE A 157 -10.44 14.56 -2.90
C ILE A 157 -11.67 15.49 -2.93
N LYS A 158 -12.61 15.33 -2.00
CA LYS A 158 -13.81 16.17 -1.92
C LYS A 158 -13.44 17.64 -1.69
N ILE A 159 -12.50 17.89 -0.78
CA ILE A 159 -11.99 19.26 -0.52
C ILE A 159 -11.34 19.85 -1.78
N LYS A 160 -10.45 19.11 -2.45
CA LYS A 160 -9.77 19.55 -3.67
C LYS A 160 -10.73 19.80 -4.84
N GLN A 161 -11.89 19.16 -4.84
CA GLN A 161 -12.95 19.34 -5.83
C GLN A 161 -14.01 20.38 -5.40
N ASN A 162 -13.88 21.02 -4.24
CA ASN A 162 -14.88 21.91 -3.64
C ASN A 162 -16.28 21.26 -3.54
N LYS A 163 -16.34 19.97 -3.23
CA LYS A 163 -17.57 19.21 -3.01
C LYS A 163 -17.90 19.14 -1.53
N ASP A 164 -19.18 19.29 -1.19
CA ASP A 164 -19.67 19.03 0.14
C ASP A 164 -19.67 17.53 0.43
N TYR A 165 -19.35 17.14 1.66
CA TYR A 165 -19.29 15.76 2.12
C TYR A 165 -19.72 15.59 3.60
N ALA A 166 -19.92 16.67 4.33
CA ALA A 166 -20.17 16.62 5.77
C ALA A 166 -21.44 15.85 6.15
N GLN A 167 -22.41 15.77 5.24
CA GLN A 167 -23.67 15.05 5.42
C GLN A 167 -23.65 13.65 4.78
N ASP A 168 -22.57 13.25 4.14
CA ASP A 168 -22.47 11.93 3.51
C ASP A 168 -22.37 10.83 4.57
N SER A 169 -23.16 9.77 4.40
CA SER A 169 -23.18 8.64 5.36
C SER A 169 -21.82 7.98 5.55
N TRP A 170 -21.02 7.86 4.47
CA TRP A 170 -19.67 7.31 4.53
C TRP A 170 -18.72 8.18 5.38
N PHE A 171 -18.89 9.51 5.36
CA PHE A 171 -18.09 10.43 6.17
C PHE A 171 -18.47 10.29 7.65
N ILE A 172 -19.76 10.38 7.98
CA ILE A 172 -20.27 10.27 9.36
C ILE A 172 -19.85 8.94 9.99
N SER A 173 -20.09 7.84 9.29
CA SER A 173 -19.70 6.49 9.74
C SER A 173 -18.17 6.36 9.93
N GLY A 174 -17.38 7.03 9.09
CA GLY A 174 -15.93 7.04 9.23
C GLY A 174 -15.45 7.82 10.44
N VAL A 175 -16.05 8.97 10.75
CA VAL A 175 -15.75 9.73 11.98
C VAL A 175 -16.01 8.86 13.21
N GLU A 176 -17.13 8.18 13.29
CA GLU A 176 -17.45 7.27 14.40
C GLU A 176 -16.46 6.11 14.52
N ARG A 177 -16.07 5.53 13.39
CA ARG A 177 -15.20 4.36 13.33
C ARG A 177 -13.74 4.68 13.65
N PHE A 178 -13.24 5.85 13.25
CA PHE A 178 -11.82 6.17 13.26
C PHE A 178 -11.41 7.21 14.31
N ASN A 179 -12.32 7.74 15.11
CA ASN A 179 -12.08 8.80 16.10
C ASN A 179 -11.05 8.45 17.19
N ASN A 180 -10.81 7.18 17.46
CA ASN A 180 -9.88 6.70 18.49
C ASN A 180 -8.55 6.18 17.91
N LEU A 181 -8.29 6.36 16.60
CA LEU A 181 -7.06 5.90 15.99
C LEU A 181 -5.89 6.85 16.28
N ASP A 182 -4.71 6.29 16.44
CA ASP A 182 -3.46 7.03 16.29
C ASP A 182 -3.25 7.35 14.80
N THR A 183 -3.77 8.52 14.40
CA THR A 183 -3.78 8.91 12.98
C THR A 183 -2.40 9.09 12.38
N GLU A 184 -1.38 9.47 13.18
CA GLU A 184 -0.01 9.58 12.69
C GLU A 184 0.57 8.20 12.36
N LYS A 185 0.35 7.23 13.24
CA LYS A 185 0.73 5.84 13.02
C LYS A 185 0.02 5.26 11.79
N GLU A 186 -1.30 5.44 11.68
CA GLU A 186 -2.08 4.95 10.54
C GLU A 186 -1.59 5.55 9.20
N ILE A 187 -1.30 6.85 9.15
CA ILE A 187 -0.79 7.50 7.94
C ILE A 187 0.61 6.98 7.58
N SER A 188 1.44 6.63 8.55
CA SER A 188 2.74 6.03 8.28
C SER A 188 2.63 4.67 7.55
N LEU A 189 1.55 3.93 7.79
CA LEU A 189 1.25 2.65 7.13
C LEU A 189 0.79 2.80 5.66
N PHE A 190 0.52 4.02 5.19
CA PHE A 190 0.23 4.24 3.76
C PHE A 190 1.46 4.01 2.88
N LEU A 191 2.64 4.03 3.48
CA LEU A 191 3.93 3.77 2.83
C LEU A 191 4.18 4.70 1.63
N LEU A 192 3.84 5.98 1.77
CA LEU A 192 4.05 6.98 0.73
C LEU A 192 5.46 7.56 0.84
N ASN A 193 6.18 7.58 -0.28
CA ASN A 193 7.48 8.25 -0.37
C ASN A 193 7.34 9.77 -0.47
N ASP A 194 6.18 10.27 -0.90
CA ASP A 194 5.89 11.69 -1.00
C ASP A 194 5.58 12.30 0.38
N LYS A 195 6.58 13.00 0.94
CA LYS A 195 6.47 13.67 2.24
C LYS A 195 5.45 14.83 2.22
N PHE A 196 5.24 15.48 1.07
CA PHE A 196 4.29 16.57 0.95
C PHE A 196 2.86 16.05 1.11
N ILE A 197 2.50 15.01 0.35
CA ILE A 197 1.18 14.36 0.45
C ILE A 197 0.98 13.79 1.86
N THR A 198 2.00 13.14 2.43
CA THR A 198 1.93 12.59 3.78
C THR A 198 1.61 13.68 4.81
N ASN A 199 2.26 14.84 4.72
CA ASN A 199 2.03 15.97 5.63
C ASN A 199 0.65 16.62 5.41
N GLU A 200 0.18 16.75 4.16
CA GLU A 200 -1.19 17.21 3.88
C GLU A 200 -2.24 16.32 4.56
N LEU A 201 -2.09 14.99 4.43
CA LEU A 201 -3.01 14.03 5.04
C LEU A 201 -2.95 14.05 6.58
N LYS A 202 -1.77 14.24 7.18
CA LYS A 202 -1.65 14.44 8.63
C LYS A 202 -2.38 15.69 9.11
N ASN A 203 -2.15 16.81 8.45
CA ASN A 203 -2.84 18.07 8.78
C ASN A 203 -4.36 17.97 8.58
N LEU A 204 -4.80 17.25 7.56
CA LEU A 204 -6.22 16.99 7.32
C LEU A 204 -6.83 16.15 8.43
N SER A 205 -6.18 15.04 8.82
CA SER A 205 -6.68 14.16 9.88
C SER A 205 -6.85 14.91 11.21
N GLN A 206 -5.88 15.76 11.57
CA GLN A 206 -5.97 16.61 12.77
C GLN A 206 -7.18 17.56 12.74
N LYS A 207 -7.49 18.13 11.58
CA LYS A 207 -8.66 19.03 11.41
C LYS A 207 -10.00 18.30 11.47
N VAL A 208 -10.04 17.07 10.98
CA VAL A 208 -11.28 16.27 10.95
C VAL A 208 -11.67 15.78 12.34
N PHE A 209 -10.69 15.51 13.21
CA PHE A 209 -10.92 15.01 14.57
C PHE A 209 -10.75 16.09 15.67
N ALA A 210 -10.53 17.36 15.31
CA ALA A 210 -10.51 18.48 16.25
C ALA A 210 -11.93 18.92 16.60
#